data_23141d82b1b963e0d5684547db41fb0d
#
_entry.id   23141d82b1b963e0d5684547db41fb0d
#
_cell.length_a   1.000
_cell.length_b   1.000
_cell.length_c   1.000
_cell.angle_alpha   90.00
_cell.angle_beta   90.00
_cell.angle_gamma   90.00
#
_symmetry.space_group_name_H-M   'P 1'
#
loop_
_entity.id
_entity.type
_entity.pdbx_description
1 polymer ?
#
loop_
_entity_poly.entity_id
_entity_poly.type
_entity_poly.pdbx_seq_one_letter_code
_entity_poly.pdbx_strand_id
1 'polypeptide(L)'
;MEEAKNPTAEEPKRLNFLEEIIEDDLKSGKVESVMTRFPPEPNGYLHLGHAKSICINFGLAQKYGGKTNLRFDDTNPTKEDTEYVDSIKEDIKWLGFQWEKELYASDYFDQLYAWAEQMIERGQAYVDDQTQEEISKGRGTIDKPGVESPYRNRSVEENLRIFREMKAGKYADGEKVLRAKIDMASPNMMFRDPILYRIKHASHHRTGDKWCIYPMYDFTHGQCDSIEHITHSICTLEFDVHRPLYDWFIKTLEIWPSHQYEFARLNLTYTLMSKRKLLELVQKGLVSGWDDPRMPTLCGVRRRGYTAEALKMFCEKIGVSKRDQMMDIQLLEWCVRQDLNARANRYMVVQNPLKVTLTNWEPGKVEWFDCPLNPAEPEGATRKVPFTGEFYIERDDFMEDAPKKFFRLKPEGEVRLKYTYIIKCEEVVKDAEGNVIELKCSYDPTTRPGGGEWRSVKGTIHWVSTEYAKEIEIRNYDRLFTKEDMNSIPEDKDYKDYLNPESLTVAKGFAEPALLEDKSGIAVQFERTGYYYKDPDSTEGKTIFNKTTALKDSYRPE
;
A
#
# COMPACT_ATOMS: atom_id res chain seq x y z
N MET A 1 43.41 28.96 4.06
CA MET A 1 42.11 29.65 3.92
C MET A 1 41.37 28.94 2.82
N GLU A 2 40.57 27.92 3.21
CA GLU A 2 39.64 27.25 2.29
C GLU A 2 38.32 27.96 2.41
N GLU A 3 37.84 28.47 1.29
CA GLU A 3 36.53 29.11 1.19
C GLU A 3 35.42 28.09 1.50
N ALA A 4 34.60 28.37 2.49
CA ALA A 4 33.41 27.63 2.81
C ALA A 4 32.45 27.75 1.60
N LYS A 5 32.17 26.62 0.93
CA LYS A 5 31.12 26.52 -0.08
C LYS A 5 29.78 26.82 0.60
N ASN A 6 29.14 27.90 0.18
CA ASN A 6 27.75 28.20 0.52
C ASN A 6 26.86 26.99 0.20
N PRO A 7 25.85 26.69 1.04
CA PRO A 7 24.85 25.71 0.67
C PRO A 7 24.14 26.18 -0.59
N THR A 8 24.21 25.39 -1.65
CA THR A 8 23.47 25.60 -2.89
C THR A 8 21.99 25.75 -2.56
N ALA A 9 21.40 26.88 -2.96
CA ALA A 9 19.96 27.06 -2.91
C ALA A 9 19.32 25.85 -3.62
N GLU A 10 18.39 25.17 -2.96
CA GLU A 10 17.60 24.11 -3.58
C GLU A 10 16.93 24.70 -4.82
N GLU A 11 17.18 24.10 -5.98
CA GLU A 11 16.44 24.48 -7.20
C GLU A 11 14.95 24.37 -6.92
N PRO A 12 14.14 25.37 -7.33
CA PRO A 12 12.70 25.33 -7.09
C PRO A 12 12.13 24.04 -7.70
N LYS A 13 11.51 23.20 -6.86
CA LYS A 13 10.92 21.93 -7.28
C LYS A 13 9.92 22.20 -8.40
N ARG A 14 10.14 21.60 -9.56
CA ARG A 14 9.28 21.77 -10.73
C ARG A 14 7.87 21.28 -10.41
N LEU A 15 6.87 22.09 -10.67
CA LEU A 15 5.46 21.74 -10.47
C LEU A 15 5.07 20.59 -11.42
N ASN A 16 4.21 19.70 -10.94
CA ASN A 16 3.53 18.76 -11.82
C ASN A 16 2.29 19.43 -12.43
N PHE A 17 1.71 18.82 -13.47
CA PHE A 17 0.62 19.41 -14.22
C PHE A 17 -0.66 19.70 -13.38
N LEU A 18 -0.94 18.93 -12.31
CA LEU A 18 -2.07 19.22 -11.41
C LEU A 18 -1.77 20.46 -10.56
N GLU A 19 -0.54 20.58 -10.10
CA GLU A 19 -0.09 21.76 -9.36
C GLU A 19 -0.14 23.03 -10.24
N GLU A 20 0.28 22.92 -11.50
CA GLU A 20 0.17 24.03 -12.47
C GLU A 20 -1.30 24.47 -12.65
N ILE A 21 -2.22 23.52 -12.84
CA ILE A 21 -3.66 23.79 -12.98
C ILE A 21 -4.22 24.48 -11.73
N ILE A 22 -3.90 23.95 -10.54
CA ILE A 22 -4.38 24.50 -9.27
C ILE A 22 -3.86 25.93 -9.08
N GLU A 23 -2.57 26.17 -9.36
CA GLU A 23 -2.01 27.53 -9.23
C GLU A 23 -2.66 28.51 -10.20
N ASP A 24 -2.91 28.11 -11.45
CA ASP A 24 -3.57 28.94 -12.44
C ASP A 24 -5.04 29.24 -12.05
N ASP A 25 -5.78 28.23 -11.54
CA ASP A 25 -7.16 28.39 -11.10
C ASP A 25 -7.27 29.31 -9.87
N LEU A 26 -6.33 29.23 -8.92
CA LEU A 26 -6.24 30.13 -7.77
C LEU A 26 -5.84 31.56 -8.19
N LYS A 27 -4.82 31.72 -9.06
CA LYS A 27 -4.33 33.03 -9.54
C LYS A 27 -5.39 33.77 -10.36
N SER A 28 -6.14 33.05 -11.18
CA SER A 28 -7.22 33.61 -12.02
C SER A 28 -8.49 33.94 -11.23
N GLY A 29 -8.61 33.49 -9.97
CA GLY A 29 -9.81 33.63 -9.17
C GLY A 29 -10.96 32.71 -9.61
N LYS A 30 -10.68 31.71 -10.44
CA LYS A 30 -11.67 30.70 -10.83
C LYS A 30 -12.13 29.88 -9.63
N VAL A 31 -11.25 29.64 -8.66
CA VAL A 31 -11.56 29.06 -7.36
C VAL A 31 -10.92 29.90 -6.24
N GLU A 32 -11.60 29.99 -5.11
CA GLU A 32 -11.09 30.71 -3.92
C GLU A 32 -10.20 29.83 -3.04
N SER A 33 -10.46 28.52 -3.05
CA SER A 33 -9.74 27.52 -2.27
C SER A 33 -9.79 26.16 -2.97
N VAL A 34 -8.88 25.27 -2.62
CA VAL A 34 -8.83 23.91 -3.16
C VAL A 34 -9.71 22.97 -2.34
N MET A 35 -10.67 22.33 -2.99
CA MET A 35 -11.48 21.26 -2.43
C MET A 35 -11.35 20.03 -3.31
N THR A 36 -10.80 18.96 -2.75
CA THR A 36 -10.69 17.65 -3.40
C THR A 36 -11.55 16.61 -2.68
N ARG A 37 -11.60 15.39 -3.18
CA ARG A 37 -12.24 14.27 -2.51
C ARG A 37 -11.55 12.96 -2.85
N PHE A 38 -11.62 12.00 -1.95
CA PHE A 38 -11.30 10.61 -2.18
C PHE A 38 -12.61 9.80 -2.12
N PRO A 39 -13.07 9.20 -3.26
CA PRO A 39 -14.38 8.58 -3.36
C PRO A 39 -14.30 7.04 -3.48
N PRO A 40 -13.85 6.30 -2.46
CA PRO A 40 -13.75 4.85 -2.58
C PRO A 40 -15.13 4.18 -2.57
N GLU A 41 -15.29 3.11 -3.38
CA GLU A 41 -16.38 2.16 -3.19
C GLU A 41 -16.09 1.29 -1.96
N PRO A 42 -17.04 1.15 -0.99
CA PRO A 42 -16.85 0.33 0.20
C PRO A 42 -17.09 -1.17 -0.11
N ASN A 43 -16.38 -1.71 -1.09
CA ASN A 43 -16.52 -3.07 -1.61
C ASN A 43 -15.21 -3.87 -1.60
N GLY A 44 -14.23 -3.48 -0.80
CA GLY A 44 -12.95 -4.16 -0.66
C GLY A 44 -11.89 -3.30 0.02
N TYR A 45 -10.79 -3.94 0.36
CA TYR A 45 -9.63 -3.29 0.99
C TYR A 45 -8.86 -2.42 -0.01
N LEU A 46 -8.29 -1.31 0.50
CA LEU A 46 -7.42 -0.45 -0.28
C LEU A 46 -6.07 -1.14 -0.58
N HIS A 47 -5.48 -0.80 -1.72
CA HIS A 47 -4.18 -1.27 -2.15
C HIS A 47 -3.24 -0.10 -2.49
N LEU A 48 -1.98 -0.39 -2.83
CA LEU A 48 -0.94 0.60 -3.14
C LEU A 48 -1.36 1.63 -4.21
N GLY A 49 -2.19 1.23 -5.19
CA GLY A 49 -2.75 2.16 -6.17
C GLY A 49 -3.65 3.24 -5.53
N HIS A 50 -4.43 2.86 -4.53
CA HIS A 50 -5.25 3.82 -3.77
C HIS A 50 -4.37 4.74 -2.90
N ALA A 51 -3.24 4.25 -2.35
CA ALA A 51 -2.30 5.10 -1.62
C ALA A 51 -1.81 6.27 -2.48
N LYS A 52 -1.49 6.04 -3.77
CA LYS A 52 -1.14 7.11 -4.71
C LYS A 52 -2.26 8.13 -4.85
N SER A 53 -3.51 7.69 -5.05
CA SER A 53 -4.67 8.58 -5.16
C SER A 53 -4.91 9.37 -3.88
N ILE A 54 -4.79 8.74 -2.71
CA ILE A 54 -4.90 9.41 -1.41
C ILE A 54 -3.82 10.48 -1.26
N CYS A 55 -2.56 10.13 -1.50
CA CYS A 55 -1.44 11.06 -1.41
C CYS A 55 -1.61 12.27 -2.36
N ILE A 56 -2.14 12.07 -3.57
CA ILE A 56 -2.39 13.15 -4.51
C ILE A 56 -3.53 14.04 -4.02
N ASN A 57 -4.72 13.48 -3.71
CA ASN A 57 -5.89 14.27 -3.33
C ASN A 57 -5.66 15.04 -2.02
N PHE A 58 -5.23 14.36 -0.97
CA PHE A 58 -4.96 14.98 0.32
C PHE A 58 -3.71 15.86 0.30
N GLY A 59 -2.64 15.41 -0.35
CA GLY A 59 -1.38 16.15 -0.43
C GLY A 59 -1.51 17.46 -1.18
N LEU A 60 -2.21 17.50 -2.32
CA LEU A 60 -2.48 18.74 -3.05
C LEU A 60 -3.34 19.70 -2.23
N ALA A 61 -4.43 19.22 -1.63
CA ALA A 61 -5.26 20.06 -0.76
C ALA A 61 -4.42 20.66 0.38
N GLN A 62 -3.63 19.86 1.10
CA GLN A 62 -2.76 20.36 2.18
C GLN A 62 -1.74 21.37 1.68
N LYS A 63 -1.08 21.11 0.54
CA LYS A 63 -0.08 22.02 -0.04
C LYS A 63 -0.63 23.42 -0.32
N TYR A 64 -1.88 23.50 -0.78
CA TYR A 64 -2.54 24.76 -1.15
C TYR A 64 -3.50 25.28 -0.07
N GLY A 65 -3.41 24.79 1.17
CA GLY A 65 -4.25 25.24 2.29
C GLY A 65 -5.73 24.90 2.14
N GLY A 66 -6.05 23.94 1.28
CA GLY A 66 -7.40 23.47 1.00
C GLY A 66 -7.81 22.28 1.86
N LYS A 67 -8.87 21.60 1.46
CA LYS A 67 -9.50 20.49 2.18
C LYS A 67 -9.83 19.31 1.27
N THR A 68 -9.98 18.13 1.86
CA THR A 68 -10.36 16.90 1.16
C THR A 68 -11.52 16.22 1.88
N ASN A 69 -12.59 15.89 1.15
CA ASN A 69 -13.67 15.06 1.67
C ASN A 69 -13.36 13.56 1.45
N LEU A 70 -13.82 12.74 2.38
CA LEU A 70 -13.96 11.29 2.18
C LEU A 70 -15.43 11.03 1.83
N ARG A 71 -15.70 10.62 0.60
CA ARG A 71 -17.05 10.27 0.15
C ARG A 71 -17.09 8.83 -0.31
N PHE A 72 -17.81 8.00 0.39
CA PHE A 72 -18.04 6.62 -0.04
C PHE A 72 -19.03 6.59 -1.21
N ASP A 73 -18.60 5.96 -2.32
CA ASP A 73 -19.50 5.67 -3.45
C ASP A 73 -20.27 4.38 -3.14
N ASP A 74 -21.37 4.53 -2.42
CA ASP A 74 -22.25 3.46 -1.98
C ASP A 74 -23.52 3.36 -2.84
N THR A 75 -23.36 3.41 -4.16
CA THR A 75 -24.47 3.30 -5.13
C THR A 75 -24.88 1.87 -5.46
N ASN A 76 -24.12 0.86 -4.99
CA ASN A 76 -24.39 -0.54 -5.27
C ASN A 76 -24.75 -1.34 -4.01
N PRO A 77 -26.05 -1.56 -3.71
CA PRO A 77 -26.51 -2.13 -2.45
C PRO A 77 -26.05 -3.57 -2.18
N THR A 78 -25.55 -4.29 -3.20
CA THR A 78 -25.22 -5.72 -3.07
C THR A 78 -23.75 -6.01 -2.80
N LYS A 79 -22.88 -4.98 -2.74
CA LYS A 79 -21.42 -5.15 -2.64
C LYS A 79 -20.77 -4.41 -1.47
N GLU A 80 -21.53 -3.66 -0.73
CA GLU A 80 -21.04 -2.71 0.27
C GLU A 80 -21.11 -3.31 1.67
N ASP A 81 -20.04 -3.14 2.46
CA ASP A 81 -19.95 -3.64 3.82
C ASP A 81 -19.28 -2.58 4.72
N THR A 82 -19.76 -2.49 5.95
CA THR A 82 -19.20 -1.62 7.00
C THR A 82 -17.77 -1.98 7.36
N GLU A 83 -17.36 -3.24 7.23
CA GLU A 83 -15.98 -3.68 7.41
C GLU A 83 -15.02 -2.93 6.47
N TYR A 84 -15.40 -2.77 5.20
CA TYR A 84 -14.58 -2.03 4.24
C TYR A 84 -14.54 -0.53 4.52
N VAL A 85 -15.67 0.05 4.97
CA VAL A 85 -15.73 1.46 5.39
C VAL A 85 -14.71 1.73 6.51
N ASP A 86 -14.71 0.89 7.54
CA ASP A 86 -13.82 1.04 8.69
C ASP A 86 -12.35 0.85 8.31
N SER A 87 -12.04 -0.16 7.49
CA SER A 87 -10.69 -0.41 6.97
C SER A 87 -10.17 0.78 6.13
N ILE A 88 -11.00 1.34 5.26
CA ILE A 88 -10.64 2.51 4.44
C ILE A 88 -10.30 3.71 5.32
N LYS A 89 -11.11 3.97 6.35
CA LYS A 89 -10.88 5.06 7.30
C LYS A 89 -9.59 4.86 8.09
N GLU A 90 -9.31 3.63 8.52
CA GLU A 90 -8.08 3.27 9.21
C GLU A 90 -6.84 3.50 8.31
N ASP A 91 -6.91 3.07 7.06
CA ASP A 91 -5.81 3.20 6.11
C ASP A 91 -5.48 4.69 5.81
N ILE A 92 -6.49 5.55 5.64
CA ILE A 92 -6.28 6.99 5.42
C ILE A 92 -5.63 7.64 6.65
N LYS A 93 -6.11 7.29 7.87
CA LYS A 93 -5.51 7.79 9.12
C LYS A 93 -4.09 7.29 9.31
N TRP A 94 -3.83 6.03 8.99
CA TRP A 94 -2.48 5.46 9.05
C TRP A 94 -1.51 6.17 8.11
N LEU A 95 -1.96 6.58 6.91
CA LEU A 95 -1.18 7.42 6.00
C LEU A 95 -0.96 8.84 6.54
N GLY A 96 -1.55 9.21 7.69
CA GLY A 96 -1.39 10.50 8.33
C GLY A 96 -2.30 11.59 7.77
N PHE A 97 -3.36 11.24 7.07
CA PHE A 97 -4.33 12.18 6.52
C PHE A 97 -5.61 12.24 7.35
N GLN A 98 -6.27 13.41 7.27
CA GLN A 98 -7.58 13.65 7.87
C GLN A 98 -8.48 14.30 6.82
N TRP A 99 -9.74 13.85 6.78
CA TRP A 99 -10.76 14.42 5.90
C TRP A 99 -11.57 15.52 6.58
N GLU A 100 -12.09 16.42 5.79
CA GLU A 100 -12.97 17.50 6.27
C GLU A 100 -14.35 16.97 6.63
N LYS A 101 -14.98 16.24 5.71
CA LYS A 101 -16.29 15.61 5.89
C LYS A 101 -16.24 14.15 5.46
N GLU A 102 -16.97 13.32 6.21
CA GLU A 102 -17.30 11.94 5.83
C GLU A 102 -18.70 11.93 5.23
N LEU A 103 -18.80 11.55 3.98
CA LEU A 103 -20.00 11.66 3.16
C LEU A 103 -20.24 10.33 2.42
N TYR A 104 -21.47 10.16 1.96
CA TYR A 104 -21.89 8.98 1.19
C TYR A 104 -22.71 9.42 0.00
N ALA A 105 -22.58 8.73 -1.14
CA ALA A 105 -23.42 9.00 -2.31
C ALA A 105 -24.90 8.80 -1.96
N SER A 106 -25.22 7.86 -1.07
CA SER A 106 -26.57 7.64 -0.56
C SER A 106 -27.18 8.80 0.22
N ASP A 107 -26.38 9.73 0.76
CA ASP A 107 -26.87 10.96 1.38
C ASP A 107 -27.60 11.85 0.36
N TYR A 108 -27.28 11.71 -0.92
CA TYR A 108 -27.78 12.54 -2.01
C TYR A 108 -28.82 11.84 -2.89
N PHE A 109 -29.28 10.64 -2.56
CA PHE A 109 -30.23 9.88 -3.40
C PHE A 109 -31.52 10.62 -3.70
N ASP A 110 -32.07 11.36 -2.74
CA ASP A 110 -33.27 12.17 -2.96
C ASP A 110 -33.02 13.31 -3.97
N GLN A 111 -31.88 13.98 -3.91
CA GLN A 111 -31.51 15.04 -4.85
C GLN A 111 -31.16 14.47 -6.24
N LEU A 112 -30.45 13.35 -6.30
CA LEU A 112 -30.13 12.67 -7.57
C LEU A 112 -31.41 12.22 -8.27
N TYR A 113 -32.38 11.71 -7.51
CA TYR A 113 -33.70 11.35 -8.04
C TYR A 113 -34.44 12.56 -8.60
N ALA A 114 -34.47 13.67 -7.89
CA ALA A 114 -35.10 14.91 -8.36
C ALA A 114 -34.45 15.43 -9.65
N TRP A 115 -33.11 15.36 -9.77
CA TRP A 115 -32.43 15.72 -11.01
C TRP A 115 -32.72 14.75 -12.16
N ALA A 116 -32.91 13.47 -11.89
CA ALA A 116 -33.34 12.51 -12.92
C ALA A 116 -34.75 12.83 -13.44
N GLU A 117 -35.69 13.19 -12.55
CA GLU A 117 -37.04 13.67 -12.98
C GLU A 117 -36.94 14.95 -13.82
N GLN A 118 -36.11 15.91 -13.41
CA GLN A 118 -35.84 17.15 -14.16
C GLN A 118 -35.29 16.86 -15.57
N MET A 119 -34.40 15.90 -15.72
CA MET A 119 -33.91 15.48 -17.05
C MET A 119 -35.01 14.87 -17.92
N ILE A 120 -35.90 14.08 -17.33
CA ILE A 120 -37.08 13.55 -18.06
C ILE A 120 -37.99 14.70 -18.50
N GLU A 121 -38.30 15.66 -17.61
CA GLU A 121 -39.11 16.83 -17.91
C GLU A 121 -38.57 17.68 -19.05
N ARG A 122 -37.23 17.76 -19.14
CA ARG A 122 -36.52 18.47 -20.22
C ARG A 122 -36.38 17.63 -21.50
N GLY A 123 -36.90 16.40 -21.54
CA GLY A 123 -36.74 15.48 -22.68
C GLY A 123 -35.32 14.97 -22.88
N GLN A 124 -34.47 15.01 -21.85
CA GLN A 124 -33.07 14.61 -21.88
C GLN A 124 -32.80 13.22 -21.27
N ALA A 125 -33.88 12.55 -20.81
CA ALA A 125 -33.83 11.19 -20.33
C ALA A 125 -35.14 10.46 -20.68
N TYR A 126 -35.07 9.16 -20.82
CA TYR A 126 -36.22 8.30 -21.12
C TYR A 126 -36.09 6.95 -20.43
N VAL A 127 -37.23 6.33 -20.13
CA VAL A 127 -37.28 4.96 -19.62
C VAL A 127 -37.21 3.98 -20.79
N ASP A 128 -36.30 3.02 -20.68
CA ASP A 128 -36.06 1.98 -21.66
C ASP A 128 -36.47 0.62 -21.11
N ASP A 129 -37.29 -0.11 -21.85
CA ASP A 129 -37.79 -1.44 -21.48
C ASP A 129 -36.92 -2.57 -22.09
N GLN A 130 -35.83 -2.22 -22.78
CA GLN A 130 -34.88 -3.18 -23.31
C GLN A 130 -34.06 -3.85 -22.17
N THR A 131 -33.76 -5.12 -22.37
CA THR A 131 -32.85 -5.87 -21.51
C THR A 131 -31.43 -5.34 -21.63
N GLN A 132 -30.61 -5.66 -20.64
CA GLN A 132 -29.17 -5.29 -20.65
C GLN A 132 -28.45 -5.81 -21.90
N GLU A 133 -28.83 -7.00 -22.40
CA GLU A 133 -28.25 -7.58 -23.61
C GLU A 133 -28.65 -6.79 -24.87
N GLU A 134 -29.91 -6.42 -24.99
CA GLU A 134 -30.41 -5.59 -26.10
C GLU A 134 -29.77 -4.20 -26.11
N ILE A 135 -29.64 -3.56 -24.94
CA ILE A 135 -28.95 -2.27 -24.79
C ILE A 135 -27.49 -2.41 -25.20
N SER A 136 -26.79 -3.47 -24.75
CA SER A 136 -25.41 -3.72 -25.10
C SER A 136 -25.20 -3.91 -26.59
N LYS A 137 -26.05 -4.70 -27.24
CA LYS A 137 -26.05 -4.89 -28.72
C LYS A 137 -26.38 -3.60 -29.45
N GLY A 138 -27.41 -2.87 -28.98
CA GLY A 138 -27.85 -1.60 -29.54
C GLY A 138 -26.83 -0.47 -29.46
N ARG A 139 -25.90 -0.54 -28.50
CA ARG A 139 -24.82 0.46 -28.35
C ARG A 139 -23.84 0.49 -29.52
N GLY A 140 -23.73 -0.61 -30.28
CA GLY A 140 -22.80 -0.72 -31.38
C GLY A 140 -21.34 -0.94 -30.92
N THR A 141 -20.40 -0.59 -31.77
CA THR A 141 -18.95 -0.71 -31.53
C THR A 141 -18.26 0.62 -31.83
N ILE A 142 -16.95 0.72 -31.56
CA ILE A 142 -16.17 1.92 -31.89
C ILE A 142 -16.31 2.27 -33.38
N ASP A 143 -16.32 1.25 -34.25
CA ASP A 143 -16.38 1.41 -35.71
C ASP A 143 -17.81 1.48 -36.28
N LYS A 144 -18.84 1.20 -35.45
CA LYS A 144 -20.23 1.19 -35.89
C LYS A 144 -21.10 2.00 -34.92
N PRO A 145 -21.90 2.95 -35.41
CA PRO A 145 -22.82 3.70 -34.58
C PRO A 145 -23.81 2.76 -33.88
N GLY A 146 -24.35 3.22 -32.77
CA GLY A 146 -25.44 2.52 -32.11
C GLY A 146 -26.78 2.70 -32.81
N VAL A 147 -27.74 1.90 -32.38
CA VAL A 147 -29.14 1.95 -32.84
C VAL A 147 -29.99 2.53 -31.72
N GLU A 148 -30.83 3.50 -32.05
CA GLU A 148 -31.78 4.08 -31.09
C GLU A 148 -32.75 3.04 -30.55
N SER A 149 -33.04 3.11 -29.24
CA SER A 149 -34.05 2.29 -28.62
C SER A 149 -35.45 2.63 -29.19
N PRO A 150 -36.33 1.65 -29.39
CA PRO A 150 -37.75 1.90 -29.75
C PRO A 150 -38.46 2.75 -28.70
N TYR A 151 -37.98 2.83 -27.48
CA TYR A 151 -38.57 3.60 -26.37
C TYR A 151 -38.00 5.02 -26.25
N ARG A 152 -37.01 5.38 -27.07
CA ARG A 152 -36.25 6.65 -26.97
C ARG A 152 -37.14 7.89 -27.14
N ASN A 153 -38.24 7.76 -27.89
CA ASN A 153 -39.15 8.86 -28.19
C ASN A 153 -40.49 8.74 -27.43
N ARG A 154 -40.51 7.99 -26.32
CA ARG A 154 -41.66 7.95 -25.38
C ARG A 154 -41.93 9.35 -24.83
N SER A 155 -43.20 9.71 -24.61
CA SER A 155 -43.57 11.05 -24.12
C SER A 155 -43.00 11.34 -22.72
N VAL A 156 -42.80 12.60 -22.39
CA VAL A 156 -42.30 13.06 -21.07
C VAL A 156 -43.24 12.57 -19.96
N GLU A 157 -44.54 12.70 -20.14
CA GLU A 157 -45.57 12.30 -19.16
C GLU A 157 -45.49 10.79 -18.87
N GLU A 158 -45.36 10.00 -19.93
CA GLU A 158 -45.26 8.54 -19.79
C GLU A 158 -43.93 8.14 -19.12
N ASN A 159 -42.81 8.74 -19.50
CA ASN A 159 -41.50 8.50 -18.86
C ASN A 159 -41.54 8.85 -17.37
N LEU A 160 -42.09 10.00 -16.98
CA LEU A 160 -42.23 10.39 -15.56
C LEU A 160 -43.10 9.40 -14.79
N ARG A 161 -44.24 9.00 -15.36
CA ARG A 161 -45.13 8.02 -14.72
C ARG A 161 -44.39 6.70 -14.49
N ILE A 162 -43.70 6.17 -15.50
CA ILE A 162 -43.01 4.89 -15.40
C ILE A 162 -41.82 5.00 -14.41
N PHE A 163 -41.04 6.08 -14.45
CA PHE A 163 -39.93 6.27 -13.55
C PHE A 163 -40.36 6.35 -12.08
N ARG A 164 -41.50 7.00 -11.79
CA ARG A 164 -42.10 7.00 -10.46
C ARG A 164 -42.61 5.62 -10.04
N GLU A 165 -43.14 4.86 -10.98
CA GLU A 165 -43.56 3.47 -10.76
C GLU A 165 -42.34 2.54 -10.51
N MET A 166 -41.21 2.78 -11.17
CA MET A 166 -39.95 2.07 -10.87
C MET A 166 -39.54 2.31 -9.41
N LYS A 167 -39.54 3.57 -8.94
CA LYS A 167 -39.26 3.91 -7.54
C LYS A 167 -40.25 3.26 -6.57
N ALA A 168 -41.50 3.14 -6.97
CA ALA A 168 -42.56 2.50 -6.17
C ALA A 168 -42.48 0.97 -6.16
N GLY A 169 -41.49 0.37 -6.82
CA GLY A 169 -41.28 -1.08 -6.84
C GLY A 169 -42.24 -1.89 -7.70
N LYS A 170 -42.87 -1.27 -8.69
CA LYS A 170 -43.86 -1.95 -9.55
C LYS A 170 -43.23 -2.85 -10.62
N TYR A 171 -41.93 -2.80 -10.83
CA TYR A 171 -41.20 -3.54 -11.85
C TYR A 171 -40.11 -4.39 -11.28
N ALA A 172 -39.82 -5.52 -11.91
CA ALA A 172 -38.75 -6.44 -11.48
C ALA A 172 -37.34 -5.92 -11.85
N ASP A 173 -36.31 -6.50 -11.22
CA ASP A 173 -34.92 -6.25 -11.57
C ASP A 173 -34.65 -6.51 -13.04
N GLY A 174 -34.03 -5.55 -13.73
CA GLY A 174 -33.69 -5.65 -15.14
C GLY A 174 -34.84 -5.40 -16.12
N GLU A 175 -36.07 -5.16 -15.64
CA GLU A 175 -37.24 -4.94 -16.51
C GLU A 175 -37.21 -3.56 -17.18
N LYS A 176 -36.72 -2.54 -16.46
CA LYS A 176 -36.62 -1.17 -16.97
C LYS A 176 -35.38 -0.49 -16.44
N VAL A 177 -34.86 0.45 -17.23
CA VAL A 177 -33.77 1.37 -16.84
C VAL A 177 -34.13 2.79 -17.27
N LEU A 178 -33.56 3.79 -16.58
CA LEU A 178 -33.58 5.17 -17.06
C LEU A 178 -32.26 5.43 -17.83
N ARG A 179 -32.41 5.98 -19.04
CA ARG A 179 -31.23 6.32 -19.89
C ARG A 179 -31.24 7.82 -20.22
N ALA A 180 -30.04 8.39 -20.32
CA ALA A 180 -29.86 9.73 -20.89
C ALA A 180 -30.15 9.68 -22.40
N LYS A 181 -30.71 10.77 -22.95
CA LYS A 181 -30.96 10.94 -24.37
C LYS A 181 -29.92 11.88 -24.96
N ILE A 182 -28.81 11.31 -25.49
CA ILE A 182 -27.67 12.08 -26.00
C ILE A 182 -27.45 11.82 -27.48
N ASP A 183 -26.57 10.88 -27.85
CA ASP A 183 -26.20 10.62 -29.25
C ASP A 183 -25.74 9.16 -29.43
N MET A 184 -26.56 8.35 -30.08
CA MET A 184 -26.27 6.94 -30.36
C MET A 184 -25.19 6.76 -31.45
N ALA A 185 -24.82 7.82 -32.19
CA ALA A 185 -23.75 7.80 -33.18
C ALA A 185 -22.41 8.36 -32.67
N SER A 186 -22.36 8.80 -31.42
CA SER A 186 -21.15 9.38 -30.83
C SER A 186 -19.94 8.43 -30.94
N PRO A 187 -18.76 8.92 -31.33
CA PRO A 187 -17.52 8.14 -31.27
C PRO A 187 -17.12 7.78 -29.83
N ASN A 188 -17.53 8.57 -28.84
CA ASN A 188 -17.39 8.23 -27.42
C ASN A 188 -18.56 7.33 -26.99
N MET A 189 -18.25 6.07 -26.68
CA MET A 189 -19.25 5.09 -26.25
C MET A 189 -20.01 5.51 -24.99
N MET A 190 -19.45 6.38 -24.15
CA MET A 190 -20.10 6.90 -22.92
C MET A 190 -21.29 7.82 -23.24
N PHE A 191 -21.33 8.42 -24.44
CA PHE A 191 -22.43 9.30 -24.90
C PHE A 191 -23.58 8.56 -25.58
N ARG A 192 -23.45 7.23 -25.81
CA ARG A 192 -24.48 6.45 -26.49
C ARG A 192 -25.60 6.05 -25.53
N ASP A 193 -26.41 7.03 -25.17
CA ASP A 193 -27.54 6.95 -24.24
C ASP A 193 -27.23 6.09 -22.99
N PRO A 194 -26.35 6.56 -22.10
CA PRO A 194 -25.92 5.80 -20.92
C PRO A 194 -27.08 5.56 -19.96
N ILE A 195 -27.01 4.47 -19.19
CA ILE A 195 -27.96 4.17 -18.12
C ILE A 195 -27.69 5.10 -16.94
N LEU A 196 -28.74 5.75 -16.42
CA LEU A 196 -28.72 6.62 -15.25
C LEU A 196 -29.17 5.90 -13.99
N TYR A 197 -30.28 5.12 -14.09
CA TYR A 197 -30.86 4.35 -13.00
C TYR A 197 -31.17 2.93 -13.42
N ARG A 198 -30.98 2.00 -12.50
CA ARG A 198 -31.39 0.58 -12.62
C ARG A 198 -32.31 0.19 -11.48
N ILE A 199 -33.16 -0.80 -11.71
CA ILE A 199 -33.97 -1.44 -10.67
C ILE A 199 -33.10 -2.50 -9.97
N LYS A 200 -33.08 -2.47 -8.65
CA LYS A 200 -32.42 -3.48 -7.83
C LYS A 200 -33.15 -3.63 -6.49
N HIS A 201 -33.86 -4.73 -6.32
CA HIS A 201 -34.52 -5.06 -5.06
C HIS A 201 -33.52 -5.69 -4.11
N ALA A 202 -32.79 -4.84 -3.38
CA ALA A 202 -31.84 -5.23 -2.37
C ALA A 202 -31.79 -4.18 -1.28
N SER A 203 -31.63 -4.61 -0.02
CA SER A 203 -31.46 -3.71 1.12
C SER A 203 -30.10 -3.01 1.04
N HIS A 204 -30.10 -1.70 1.20
CA HIS A 204 -28.89 -0.89 1.18
C HIS A 204 -28.34 -0.70 2.59
N HIS A 205 -27.02 -0.76 2.78
CA HIS A 205 -26.39 -0.74 4.10
C HIS A 205 -26.72 0.50 4.97
N ARG A 206 -27.10 1.64 4.35
CA ARG A 206 -27.49 2.87 5.05
C ARG A 206 -28.95 3.26 4.89
N THR A 207 -29.52 3.09 3.72
CA THR A 207 -30.91 3.51 3.45
C THR A 207 -31.94 2.39 3.62
N GLY A 208 -31.49 1.16 3.90
CA GLY A 208 -32.36 0.00 4.05
C GLY A 208 -33.18 -0.25 2.77
N ASP A 209 -34.50 -0.44 2.96
CA ASP A 209 -35.43 -0.77 1.87
C ASP A 209 -36.15 0.48 1.30
N LYS A 210 -35.65 1.70 1.60
CA LYS A 210 -36.24 2.96 1.10
C LYS A 210 -36.22 3.05 -0.44
N TRP A 211 -35.20 2.45 -1.07
CA TRP A 211 -34.96 2.48 -2.50
C TRP A 211 -34.98 1.09 -3.11
N CYS A 212 -35.55 0.97 -4.31
CA CYS A 212 -35.42 -0.20 -5.17
C CYS A 212 -34.91 0.17 -6.57
N ILE A 213 -34.58 1.45 -6.78
CA ILE A 213 -33.83 1.94 -7.93
C ILE A 213 -32.57 2.65 -7.44
N TYR A 214 -31.48 2.47 -8.15
CA TYR A 214 -30.18 3.01 -7.76
C TYR A 214 -29.53 3.71 -8.95
N PRO A 215 -28.91 4.88 -8.71
CA PRO A 215 -28.20 5.59 -9.77
C PRO A 215 -26.92 4.83 -10.17
N MET A 216 -26.54 5.01 -11.43
CA MET A 216 -25.26 4.50 -11.93
C MET A 216 -24.13 5.47 -11.59
N TYR A 217 -22.90 4.95 -11.54
CA TYR A 217 -21.70 5.73 -11.23
C TYR A 217 -21.58 7.03 -12.02
N ASP A 218 -21.70 6.98 -13.35
CA ASP A 218 -21.54 8.15 -14.21
C ASP A 218 -22.57 9.25 -13.94
N PHE A 219 -23.79 8.88 -13.53
CA PHE A 219 -24.81 9.84 -13.15
C PHE A 219 -24.59 10.41 -11.74
N THR A 220 -23.95 9.64 -10.84
CA THR A 220 -23.80 10.04 -9.44
C THR A 220 -22.57 10.93 -9.22
N HIS A 221 -21.46 10.58 -9.84
CA HIS A 221 -20.14 11.08 -9.53
C HIS A 221 -20.00 12.61 -9.65
N GLY A 222 -20.31 13.17 -10.81
CA GLY A 222 -20.24 14.60 -11.07
C GLY A 222 -21.25 15.41 -10.23
N GLN A 223 -22.44 14.88 -10.01
CA GLN A 223 -23.49 15.51 -9.22
C GLN A 223 -23.11 15.58 -7.74
N CYS A 224 -22.54 14.51 -7.18
CA CYS A 224 -22.03 14.53 -5.81
C CYS A 224 -20.88 15.53 -5.67
N ASP A 225 -19.95 15.56 -6.63
CA ASP A 225 -18.87 16.57 -6.64
C ASP A 225 -19.41 18.00 -6.68
N SER A 226 -20.48 18.23 -7.46
CA SER A 226 -21.16 19.53 -7.53
C SER A 226 -21.82 19.92 -6.22
N ILE A 227 -22.54 19.00 -5.56
CA ILE A 227 -23.15 19.25 -4.23
C ILE A 227 -22.11 19.62 -3.19
N GLU A 228 -20.97 18.94 -3.23
CA GLU A 228 -19.87 19.13 -2.28
C GLU A 228 -18.94 20.30 -2.64
N HIS A 229 -19.18 20.99 -3.75
CA HIS A 229 -18.34 22.06 -4.28
C HIS A 229 -16.88 21.63 -4.47
N ILE A 230 -16.67 20.42 -5.00
CA ILE A 230 -15.33 19.92 -5.32
C ILE A 230 -14.73 20.71 -6.47
N THR A 231 -13.66 21.45 -6.21
CA THR A 231 -13.02 22.30 -7.21
C THR A 231 -12.20 21.48 -8.21
N HIS A 232 -11.47 20.49 -7.71
CA HIS A 232 -10.62 19.61 -8.49
C HIS A 232 -10.98 18.16 -8.20
N SER A 233 -11.75 17.56 -9.11
CA SER A 233 -12.19 16.17 -9.07
C SER A 233 -11.10 15.30 -9.70
N ILE A 234 -10.18 14.79 -8.87
CA ILE A 234 -8.96 14.09 -9.34
C ILE A 234 -9.18 12.58 -9.30
N CYS A 235 -8.96 11.90 -10.43
CA CYS A 235 -9.12 10.45 -10.57
C CYS A 235 -8.06 9.84 -11.51
N THR A 236 -8.14 8.54 -11.77
CA THR A 236 -7.20 7.85 -12.66
C THR A 236 -7.59 7.96 -14.13
N LEU A 237 -6.61 7.76 -15.04
CA LEU A 237 -6.79 7.89 -16.50
C LEU A 237 -7.86 6.98 -17.10
N GLU A 238 -8.24 5.90 -16.43
CA GLU A 238 -9.34 5.04 -16.88
C GLU A 238 -10.69 5.77 -16.98
N PHE A 239 -10.84 6.92 -16.30
CA PHE A 239 -12.00 7.78 -16.35
C PHE A 239 -11.92 8.92 -17.37
N ASP A 240 -10.85 9.01 -18.17
CA ASP A 240 -10.69 10.07 -19.19
C ASP A 240 -11.82 10.05 -20.22
N VAL A 241 -12.25 8.86 -20.64
CA VAL A 241 -13.38 8.71 -21.57
C VAL A 241 -14.74 9.05 -20.93
N HIS A 242 -14.84 9.08 -19.60
CA HIS A 242 -16.04 9.45 -18.84
C HIS A 242 -16.12 10.97 -18.60
N ARG A 243 -15.01 11.71 -18.61
CA ARG A 243 -14.99 13.16 -18.35
C ARG A 243 -15.96 13.97 -19.22
N PRO A 244 -16.07 13.73 -20.54
CA PRO A 244 -17.04 14.48 -21.35
C PRO A 244 -18.48 14.28 -20.88
N LEU A 245 -18.84 13.06 -20.42
CA LEU A 245 -20.16 12.77 -19.86
C LEU A 245 -20.36 13.45 -18.50
N TYR A 246 -19.34 13.47 -17.65
CA TYR A 246 -19.32 14.23 -16.39
C TYR A 246 -19.64 15.71 -16.63
N ASP A 247 -18.90 16.36 -17.55
CA ASP A 247 -19.08 17.77 -17.90
C ASP A 247 -20.48 18.01 -18.52
N TRP A 248 -21.00 17.05 -19.31
CA TRP A 248 -22.32 17.12 -19.90
C TRP A 248 -23.43 17.15 -18.83
N PHE A 249 -23.36 16.31 -17.79
CA PHE A 249 -24.32 16.33 -16.69
C PHE A 249 -24.29 17.66 -15.92
N ILE A 250 -23.11 18.12 -15.56
CA ILE A 250 -22.92 19.40 -14.83
C ILE A 250 -23.59 20.54 -15.63
N LYS A 251 -23.33 20.62 -16.92
CA LYS A 251 -23.88 21.66 -17.80
C LYS A 251 -25.39 21.49 -18.00
N THR A 252 -25.85 20.27 -18.23
CA THR A 252 -27.27 19.97 -18.51
C THR A 252 -28.17 20.27 -17.32
N LEU A 253 -27.71 19.97 -16.12
CA LEU A 253 -28.41 20.25 -14.88
C LEU A 253 -28.21 21.67 -14.35
N GLU A 254 -27.27 22.44 -14.95
CA GLU A 254 -26.94 23.83 -14.55
C GLU A 254 -26.55 23.91 -13.06
N ILE A 255 -25.77 22.91 -12.62
CA ILE A 255 -25.30 22.79 -11.23
C ILE A 255 -23.89 23.32 -11.07
N TRP A 256 -23.39 23.36 -9.84
CA TRP A 256 -22.06 23.92 -9.52
C TRP A 256 -20.95 23.28 -10.38
N PRO A 257 -20.06 24.10 -11.01
CA PRO A 257 -19.17 23.64 -12.07
C PRO A 257 -17.91 22.95 -11.54
N SER A 258 -18.06 21.77 -10.97
CA SER A 258 -16.92 20.89 -10.70
C SER A 258 -16.30 20.39 -12.00
N HIS A 259 -14.99 20.10 -12.00
CA HIS A 259 -14.28 19.60 -13.17
C HIS A 259 -13.36 18.42 -12.81
N GLN A 260 -13.32 17.41 -13.70
CA GLN A 260 -12.54 16.20 -13.52
C GLN A 260 -11.15 16.32 -14.16
N TYR A 261 -10.13 15.85 -13.44
CA TYR A 261 -8.73 15.79 -13.88
C TYR A 261 -8.20 14.38 -13.66
N GLU A 262 -7.47 13.82 -14.61
CA GLU A 262 -6.99 12.45 -14.57
C GLU A 262 -5.47 12.39 -14.50
N PHE A 263 -4.98 11.38 -13.76
CA PHE A 263 -3.56 11.02 -13.67
C PHE A 263 -3.36 9.52 -13.92
N ALA A 264 -2.14 9.14 -14.34
CA ALA A 264 -1.78 7.76 -14.58
C ALA A 264 -1.85 6.92 -13.29
N ARG A 265 -2.52 5.76 -13.37
CA ARG A 265 -2.60 4.81 -12.28
C ARG A 265 -1.22 4.26 -11.92
N LEU A 266 -1.10 3.67 -10.72
CA LEU A 266 0.11 2.97 -10.31
C LEU A 266 0.10 1.55 -10.88
N ASN A 267 1.14 1.21 -11.65
CA ASN A 267 1.49 -0.15 -12.02
C ASN A 267 2.85 -0.47 -11.40
N LEU A 268 2.96 -1.64 -10.77
CA LEU A 268 4.18 -2.12 -10.09
C LEU A 268 4.62 -3.45 -10.66
N THR A 269 5.94 -3.61 -10.84
CA THR A 269 6.52 -4.91 -11.17
C THR A 269 6.19 -5.95 -10.10
N TYR A 270 6.05 -7.21 -10.49
CA TYR A 270 5.77 -8.36 -9.61
C TYR A 270 4.52 -8.24 -8.73
N THR A 271 3.59 -7.32 -9.09
CA THR A 271 2.45 -6.96 -8.26
C THR A 271 1.14 -7.04 -9.06
N LEU A 272 0.13 -7.65 -8.46
CA LEU A 272 -1.21 -7.75 -8.98
C LEU A 272 -2.16 -6.88 -8.14
N MET A 273 -2.84 -5.90 -8.76
CA MET A 273 -3.76 -4.99 -8.06
C MET A 273 -5.24 -5.15 -8.45
N SER A 274 -5.58 -6.22 -9.16
CA SER A 274 -6.98 -6.53 -9.51
C SER A 274 -7.75 -7.04 -8.30
N LYS A 275 -8.73 -6.28 -7.79
CA LYS A 275 -9.59 -6.67 -6.65
C LYS A 275 -10.17 -8.08 -6.80
N ARG A 276 -10.70 -8.44 -7.98
CA ARG A 276 -11.29 -9.76 -8.24
C ARG A 276 -10.28 -10.89 -8.06
N LYS A 277 -9.06 -10.72 -8.58
CA LYS A 277 -8.01 -11.72 -8.50
C LYS A 277 -7.44 -11.81 -7.07
N LEU A 278 -7.31 -10.67 -6.37
CA LEU A 278 -6.90 -10.64 -4.97
C LEU A 278 -7.92 -11.34 -4.06
N LEU A 279 -9.21 -11.11 -4.28
CA LEU A 279 -10.28 -11.84 -3.59
C LEU A 279 -10.19 -13.35 -3.82
N GLU A 280 -9.91 -13.78 -5.05
CA GLU A 280 -9.72 -15.20 -5.39
C GLU A 280 -8.56 -15.83 -4.62
N LEU A 281 -7.42 -15.10 -4.45
CA LEU A 281 -6.30 -15.58 -3.64
C LEU A 281 -6.70 -15.84 -2.18
N VAL A 282 -7.48 -14.92 -1.59
CA VAL A 282 -7.99 -15.05 -0.23
C VAL A 282 -8.98 -16.21 -0.13
N GLN A 283 -9.96 -16.29 -1.02
CA GLN A 283 -11.00 -17.33 -1.02
C GLN A 283 -10.43 -18.75 -1.22
N LYS A 284 -9.35 -18.88 -1.99
CA LYS A 284 -8.67 -20.16 -2.24
C LYS A 284 -7.61 -20.50 -1.17
N GLY A 285 -7.42 -19.65 -0.17
CA GLY A 285 -6.43 -19.86 0.88
C GLY A 285 -4.98 -19.85 0.40
N LEU A 286 -4.69 -19.18 -0.73
CA LEU A 286 -3.34 -19.01 -1.28
C LEU A 286 -2.54 -17.94 -0.51
N VAL A 287 -3.25 -17.09 0.20
CA VAL A 287 -2.74 -16.13 1.18
C VAL A 287 -3.58 -16.26 2.46
N SER A 288 -3.06 -15.79 3.60
CA SER A 288 -3.73 -15.93 4.91
C SER A 288 -4.96 -15.03 5.07
N GLY A 289 -5.07 -13.97 4.28
CA GLY A 289 -6.18 -13.02 4.32
C GLY A 289 -5.83 -11.75 3.56
N TRP A 290 -6.68 -10.74 3.68
CA TRP A 290 -6.47 -9.44 3.05
C TRP A 290 -5.26 -8.68 3.61
N ASP A 291 -4.90 -8.96 4.86
CA ASP A 291 -3.75 -8.39 5.57
C ASP A 291 -2.49 -9.26 5.48
N ASP A 292 -2.48 -10.29 4.63
CA ASP A 292 -1.27 -11.09 4.39
C ASP A 292 -0.12 -10.17 3.94
N PRO A 293 1.06 -10.22 4.59
CA PRO A 293 2.20 -9.37 4.25
C PRO A 293 2.72 -9.46 2.81
N ARG A 294 2.27 -10.44 2.03
CA ARG A 294 2.59 -10.57 0.60
C ARG A 294 1.59 -9.85 -0.30
N MET A 295 0.45 -9.44 0.25
CA MET A 295 -0.60 -8.74 -0.49
C MET A 295 -0.25 -7.26 -0.69
N PRO A 296 -0.60 -6.67 -1.84
CA PRO A 296 -0.39 -5.25 -2.10
C PRO A 296 -1.44 -4.33 -1.44
N THR A 297 -2.26 -4.87 -0.55
CA THR A 297 -3.23 -4.11 0.25
C THR A 297 -2.52 -3.24 1.27
N LEU A 298 -3.11 -2.10 1.64
CA LEU A 298 -2.50 -1.21 2.64
C LEU A 298 -2.39 -1.90 4.01
N CYS A 299 -3.40 -2.66 4.42
CA CYS A 299 -3.33 -3.47 5.65
C CYS A 299 -2.23 -4.55 5.55
N GLY A 300 -2.02 -5.17 4.39
CA GLY A 300 -0.97 -6.17 4.17
C GLY A 300 0.43 -5.58 4.26
N VAL A 301 0.71 -4.48 3.56
CA VAL A 301 2.03 -3.84 3.61
C VAL A 301 2.30 -3.21 4.98
N ARG A 302 1.27 -2.71 5.67
CA ARG A 302 1.38 -2.25 7.07
C ARG A 302 1.77 -3.39 8.00
N ARG A 303 1.11 -4.54 7.91
CA ARG A 303 1.45 -5.75 8.67
C ARG A 303 2.85 -6.28 8.34
N ARG A 304 3.33 -6.07 7.11
CA ARG A 304 4.71 -6.35 6.72
C ARG A 304 5.72 -5.41 7.38
N GLY A 305 5.29 -4.24 7.87
CA GLY A 305 6.12 -3.25 8.52
C GLY A 305 6.53 -2.08 7.64
N TYR A 306 5.88 -1.88 6.50
CA TYR A 306 6.03 -0.65 5.71
C TYR A 306 5.45 0.52 6.50
N THR A 307 6.06 1.69 6.37
CA THR A 307 5.66 2.90 7.08
C THR A 307 4.88 3.85 6.17
N ALA A 308 4.02 4.65 6.76
CA ALA A 308 3.30 5.69 6.03
C ALA A 308 4.25 6.69 5.36
N GLU A 309 5.34 7.04 6.04
CA GLU A 309 6.38 7.93 5.53
C GLU A 309 7.05 7.36 4.28
N ALA A 310 7.37 6.06 4.28
CA ALA A 310 7.95 5.38 3.12
C ALA A 310 6.99 5.39 1.92
N LEU A 311 5.70 5.15 2.14
CA LEU A 311 4.69 5.20 1.07
C LEU A 311 4.52 6.61 0.51
N LYS A 312 4.48 7.64 1.38
CA LYS A 312 4.44 9.05 0.94
C LYS A 312 5.68 9.41 0.13
N MET A 313 6.86 9.04 0.61
CA MET A 313 8.14 9.23 -0.12
C MET A 313 8.11 8.54 -1.49
N PHE A 314 7.58 7.32 -1.56
CA PHE A 314 7.42 6.60 -2.82
C PHE A 314 6.47 7.33 -3.77
N CYS A 315 5.29 7.74 -3.31
CA CYS A 315 4.32 8.49 -4.12
C CYS A 315 4.91 9.81 -4.64
N GLU A 316 5.70 10.51 -3.83
CA GLU A 316 6.39 11.72 -4.23
C GLU A 316 7.45 11.46 -5.32
N LYS A 317 8.24 10.38 -5.18
CA LYS A 317 9.30 10.02 -6.14
C LYS A 317 8.75 9.59 -7.51
N ILE A 318 7.67 8.81 -7.54
CA ILE A 318 7.04 8.41 -8.81
C ILE A 318 6.33 9.57 -9.50
N GLY A 319 5.97 10.61 -8.74
CA GLY A 319 5.33 11.82 -9.23
C GLY A 319 3.94 11.62 -9.83
N VAL A 320 3.46 12.65 -10.52
CA VAL A 320 2.15 12.70 -11.15
C VAL A 320 2.32 12.88 -12.66
N SER A 321 1.82 11.95 -13.45
CA SER A 321 1.94 11.90 -14.90
C SER A 321 0.60 11.55 -15.55
N LYS A 322 0.41 11.93 -16.81
CA LYS A 322 -0.68 11.46 -17.69
C LYS A 322 -0.28 10.25 -18.55
N ARG A 323 0.87 9.63 -18.30
CA ARG A 323 1.33 8.44 -19.03
C ARG A 323 1.46 7.27 -18.08
N ASP A 324 0.81 6.17 -18.42
CA ASP A 324 0.97 4.92 -17.68
C ASP A 324 2.41 4.43 -17.79
N GLN A 325 2.99 4.08 -16.66
CA GLN A 325 4.35 3.56 -16.54
C GLN A 325 4.35 2.40 -15.57
N MET A 326 5.20 1.41 -15.83
CA MET A 326 5.50 0.33 -14.89
C MET A 326 6.61 0.81 -13.95
N MET A 327 6.29 0.91 -12.65
CA MET A 327 7.26 1.27 -11.62
C MET A 327 7.91 0.02 -11.06
N ASP A 328 9.23 0.06 -10.88
CA ASP A 328 9.93 -1.04 -10.22
C ASP A 328 9.56 -1.07 -8.73
N ILE A 329 9.11 -2.23 -8.23
CA ILE A 329 8.81 -2.45 -6.80
C ILE A 329 10.02 -2.16 -5.92
N GLN A 330 11.25 -2.31 -6.44
CA GLN A 330 12.46 -2.02 -5.70
C GLN A 330 12.58 -0.55 -5.29
N LEU A 331 11.94 0.39 -6.03
CA LEU A 331 11.86 1.79 -5.60
C LEU A 331 11.08 1.93 -4.30
N LEU A 332 9.95 1.22 -4.17
CA LEU A 332 9.17 1.21 -2.94
C LEU A 332 9.98 0.58 -1.79
N GLU A 333 10.62 -0.56 -2.02
CA GLU A 333 11.49 -1.22 -1.05
C GLU A 333 12.66 -0.32 -0.65
N TRP A 334 13.21 0.45 -1.58
CA TRP A 334 14.24 1.45 -1.30
C TRP A 334 13.71 2.58 -0.39
N CYS A 335 12.50 3.11 -0.65
CA CYS A 335 11.88 4.12 0.22
C CYS A 335 11.69 3.60 1.64
N VAL A 336 11.24 2.35 1.79
CA VAL A 336 11.12 1.69 3.09
C VAL A 336 12.46 1.61 3.81
N ARG A 337 13.52 1.22 3.10
CA ARG A 337 14.88 1.19 3.69
C ARG A 337 15.38 2.57 4.09
N GLN A 338 15.14 3.61 3.29
CA GLN A 338 15.57 4.97 3.62
C GLN A 338 14.93 5.45 4.91
N ASP A 339 13.63 5.27 5.04
CA ASP A 339 12.89 5.66 6.24
C ASP A 339 13.35 4.85 7.47
N LEU A 340 13.40 3.54 7.37
CA LEU A 340 13.78 2.66 8.48
C LEU A 340 15.26 2.82 8.87
N ASN A 341 16.16 3.07 7.92
CA ASN A 341 17.57 3.28 8.23
C ASN A 341 17.78 4.51 9.14
N ALA A 342 16.94 5.53 8.98
CA ALA A 342 16.99 6.73 9.81
C ALA A 342 16.39 6.51 11.22
N ARG A 343 15.31 5.74 11.34
CA ARG A 343 14.48 5.71 12.56
C ARG A 343 14.48 4.39 13.33
N ALA A 344 14.81 3.28 12.67
CA ALA A 344 14.65 1.96 13.26
C ALA A 344 15.69 1.71 14.38
N ASN A 345 15.21 1.20 15.50
CA ASN A 345 16.05 0.60 16.52
C ASN A 345 16.75 -0.65 15.98
N ARG A 346 17.95 -0.94 16.47
CA ARG A 346 18.79 -2.06 16.00
C ARG A 346 19.01 -3.07 17.11
N TYR A 347 18.86 -4.34 16.77
CA TYR A 347 19.03 -5.46 17.70
C TYR A 347 19.79 -6.60 17.05
N MET A 348 20.53 -7.35 17.85
CA MET A 348 21.19 -8.56 17.39
C MET A 348 20.25 -9.76 17.47
N VAL A 349 20.10 -10.45 16.34
CA VAL A 349 19.29 -11.67 16.19
C VAL A 349 20.05 -12.67 15.35
N VAL A 350 20.15 -13.90 15.79
CA VAL A 350 20.80 -15.01 15.09
C VAL A 350 19.71 -15.95 14.58
N GLN A 351 19.64 -16.16 13.27
CA GLN A 351 18.62 -16.98 12.61
C GLN A 351 19.06 -18.43 12.36
N ASN A 352 20.32 -18.62 12.04
CA ASN A 352 20.92 -19.92 11.82
C ASN A 352 22.10 -20.12 12.79
N PRO A 353 21.84 -20.59 14.03
CA PRO A 353 22.80 -20.54 15.10
C PRO A 353 23.94 -21.53 14.94
N LEU A 354 25.16 -21.06 15.24
CA LEU A 354 26.33 -21.86 15.53
C LEU A 354 26.82 -21.47 16.91
N LYS A 355 26.94 -22.46 17.81
CA LYS A 355 27.41 -22.23 19.19
C LYS A 355 28.87 -21.88 19.23
N VAL A 356 29.23 -20.90 20.04
CA VAL A 356 30.61 -20.53 20.39
C VAL A 356 30.77 -20.61 21.91
N THR A 357 31.87 -21.25 22.38
CA THR A 357 32.26 -21.30 23.79
C THR A 357 33.63 -20.70 23.95
N LEU A 358 33.75 -19.76 24.89
CA LEU A 358 35.05 -19.14 25.25
C LEU A 358 35.81 -20.00 26.24
N THR A 359 37.02 -20.39 25.89
CA THR A 359 37.87 -21.27 26.70
C THR A 359 38.53 -20.54 27.90
N ASN A 360 38.66 -19.24 27.81
CA ASN A 360 39.31 -18.39 28.82
C ASN A 360 38.32 -17.41 29.50
N TRP A 361 37.00 -17.66 29.43
CA TRP A 361 35.99 -16.90 30.18
C TRP A 361 35.77 -17.50 31.57
N GLU A 362 35.63 -16.64 32.57
CA GLU A 362 35.38 -17.04 33.95
C GLU A 362 33.95 -17.66 34.06
N PRO A 363 33.83 -18.90 34.56
CA PRO A 363 32.55 -19.55 34.71
C PRO A 363 31.52 -18.73 35.52
N GLY A 364 30.31 -18.56 35.01
CA GLY A 364 29.23 -17.80 35.64
C GLY A 364 29.36 -16.29 35.59
N LYS A 365 30.41 -15.77 34.98
CA LYS A 365 30.57 -14.32 34.77
C LYS A 365 29.60 -13.84 33.69
N VAL A 366 28.90 -12.73 33.96
CA VAL A 366 28.04 -12.00 32.99
C VAL A 366 28.51 -10.54 32.96
N GLU A 367 28.75 -10.03 31.78
CA GLU A 367 28.98 -8.60 31.56
C GLU A 367 27.85 -7.97 30.77
N TRP A 368 27.38 -6.81 31.23
CA TRP A 368 26.35 -6.05 30.56
C TRP A 368 26.94 -4.86 29.80
N PHE A 369 26.68 -4.80 28.50
CA PHE A 369 27.14 -3.73 27.63
C PHE A 369 26.02 -2.77 27.30
N ASP A 370 26.32 -1.47 27.31
CA ASP A 370 25.45 -0.42 26.79
C ASP A 370 25.69 -0.30 25.28
N CYS A 371 24.69 -0.75 24.51
CA CYS A 371 24.75 -0.73 23.06
C CYS A 371 23.78 0.31 22.50
N PRO A 372 24.14 1.12 21.50
CA PRO A 372 23.26 2.13 20.95
C PRO A 372 22.03 1.46 20.29
N LEU A 373 20.85 2.00 20.53
CA LEU A 373 19.63 1.58 19.81
C LEU A 373 19.72 1.98 18.33
N ASN A 374 20.17 3.22 18.05
CA ASN A 374 20.46 3.66 16.70
C ASN A 374 21.86 4.28 16.64
N PRO A 375 22.84 3.62 15.98
CA PRO A 375 24.21 4.15 15.87
C PRO A 375 24.34 5.48 15.12
N ALA A 376 23.31 5.91 14.38
CA ALA A 376 23.28 7.22 13.72
C ALA A 376 23.00 8.37 14.73
N GLU A 377 22.56 8.03 15.94
CA GLU A 377 22.31 8.98 17.04
C GLU A 377 23.34 8.78 18.17
N PRO A 378 24.50 9.41 18.11
CA PRO A 378 25.61 9.15 19.08
C PRO A 378 25.25 9.40 20.54
N GLU A 379 24.34 10.36 20.80
CA GLU A 379 23.80 10.68 22.13
C GLU A 379 22.39 10.05 22.35
N GLY A 380 22.01 9.10 21.49
CA GLY A 380 20.72 8.43 21.52
C GLY A 380 20.59 7.41 22.65
N ALA A 381 19.41 6.83 22.75
CA ALA A 381 19.11 5.80 23.74
C ALA A 381 19.97 4.54 23.52
N THR A 382 20.32 3.87 24.63
CA THR A 382 21.04 2.61 24.64
C THR A 382 20.17 1.48 25.18
N ARG A 383 20.59 0.24 24.89
CA ARG A 383 20.03 -0.99 25.44
C ARG A 383 21.12 -1.81 26.13
N LYS A 384 20.74 -2.57 27.15
CA LYS A 384 21.63 -3.48 27.84
C LYS A 384 21.69 -4.83 27.14
N VAL A 385 22.90 -5.27 26.78
CA VAL A 385 23.14 -6.56 26.14
C VAL A 385 24.04 -7.42 27.03
N PRO A 386 23.58 -8.62 27.46
CA PRO A 386 24.37 -9.52 28.30
C PRO A 386 25.37 -10.32 27.46
N PHE A 387 26.63 -10.34 27.90
CA PHE A 387 27.70 -11.13 27.34
C PHE A 387 28.13 -12.21 28.34
N THR A 388 28.18 -13.45 27.85
CA THR A 388 28.54 -14.64 28.63
C THR A 388 29.62 -15.45 27.93
N GLY A 389 30.13 -16.51 28.57
CA GLY A 389 31.11 -17.41 27.96
C GLY A 389 30.60 -18.28 26.82
N GLU A 390 29.29 -18.37 26.66
CA GLU A 390 28.62 -19.12 25.57
C GLU A 390 27.63 -18.22 24.84
N PHE A 391 27.68 -18.25 23.51
CA PHE A 391 26.80 -17.44 22.65
C PHE A 391 26.60 -18.10 21.30
N TYR A 392 25.58 -17.66 20.56
CA TYR A 392 25.33 -18.02 19.17
C TYR A 392 25.85 -16.94 18.23
N ILE A 393 26.39 -17.37 17.10
CA ILE A 393 26.67 -16.55 15.91
C ILE A 393 25.91 -17.09 14.72
N GLU A 394 25.78 -16.33 13.63
CA GLU A 394 25.29 -16.92 12.37
C GLU A 394 26.26 -17.97 11.87
N ARG A 395 25.71 -19.12 11.44
CA ARG A 395 26.52 -20.20 10.85
C ARG A 395 27.32 -19.73 9.65
N ASP A 396 26.75 -18.82 8.85
CA ASP A 396 27.40 -18.23 7.67
C ASP A 396 28.53 -17.27 8.03
N ASP A 397 28.68 -16.89 9.31
CA ASP A 397 29.80 -16.12 9.79
C ASP A 397 31.05 -16.97 10.11
N PHE A 398 30.94 -18.30 9.91
CA PHE A 398 32.08 -19.21 10.04
C PHE A 398 32.27 -20.03 8.76
N MET A 399 33.51 -20.27 8.36
CA MET A 399 33.89 -21.11 7.23
C MET A 399 35.28 -21.74 7.49
N GLU A 400 35.38 -23.10 7.39
CA GLU A 400 36.63 -23.81 7.58
C GLU A 400 37.62 -23.51 6.43
N ASP A 401 37.21 -23.79 5.20
CA ASP A 401 38.00 -23.58 3.98
C ASP A 401 37.70 -22.21 3.38
N ALA A 402 38.02 -21.15 4.14
CA ALA A 402 37.66 -19.79 3.80
C ALA A 402 38.54 -19.19 2.70
N PRO A 403 37.99 -18.58 1.64
CA PRO A 403 38.75 -17.88 0.62
C PRO A 403 39.42 -16.63 1.22
N LYS A 404 40.49 -16.12 0.57
CA LYS A 404 41.26 -14.96 1.04
C LYS A 404 40.45 -13.69 1.35
N LYS A 405 39.30 -13.52 0.70
CA LYS A 405 38.39 -12.35 0.91
C LYS A 405 37.25 -12.63 1.91
N PHE A 406 37.29 -13.75 2.62
CA PHE A 406 36.33 -14.03 3.69
C PHE A 406 36.82 -13.34 4.99
N PHE A 407 36.19 -12.24 5.34
CA PHE A 407 36.54 -11.42 6.51
C PHE A 407 35.63 -11.72 7.71
N ARG A 408 35.32 -12.99 7.94
CA ARG A 408 34.55 -13.50 9.07
C ARG A 408 35.37 -14.55 9.79
N LEU A 409 34.76 -15.29 10.72
CA LEU A 409 35.49 -16.26 11.55
C LEU A 409 35.88 -17.50 10.74
N LYS A 410 37.10 -17.96 10.99
CA LYS A 410 37.67 -19.19 10.40
C LYS A 410 38.67 -19.79 11.41
N PRO A 411 39.10 -21.06 11.22
CA PRO A 411 40.13 -21.65 12.09
C PRO A 411 41.35 -20.75 12.19
N GLU A 412 41.87 -20.55 13.42
CA GLU A 412 42.98 -19.65 13.78
C GLU A 412 42.73 -18.16 13.42
N GLY A 413 41.52 -17.82 12.97
CA GLY A 413 41.15 -16.44 12.59
C GLY A 413 40.52 -15.67 13.71
N GLU A 414 40.58 -14.33 13.59
CA GLU A 414 40.04 -13.40 14.55
C GLU A 414 38.90 -12.58 13.93
N VAL A 415 37.89 -12.30 14.76
CA VAL A 415 36.83 -11.33 14.44
C VAL A 415 36.45 -10.54 15.67
N ARG A 416 35.89 -9.34 15.48
CA ARG A 416 35.25 -8.60 16.56
C ARG A 416 33.79 -9.04 16.70
N LEU A 417 33.42 -9.39 17.90
CA LEU A 417 32.04 -9.48 18.29
C LEU A 417 31.48 -8.06 18.46
N LYS A 418 30.39 -7.77 17.78
CA LYS A 418 29.83 -6.41 17.75
C LYS A 418 29.59 -5.87 19.15
N TYR A 419 30.02 -4.66 19.39
CA TYR A 419 29.97 -3.95 20.69
C TYR A 419 30.80 -4.55 21.83
N THR A 420 31.57 -5.62 21.60
CA THR A 420 32.31 -6.30 22.65
C THR A 420 33.74 -6.63 22.22
N TYR A 421 34.21 -7.81 22.47
CA TYR A 421 35.58 -8.26 22.37
C TYR A 421 35.98 -8.77 20.97
N ILE A 422 37.29 -8.86 20.74
CA ILE A 422 37.83 -9.69 19.67
C ILE A 422 37.98 -11.11 20.19
N ILE A 423 37.54 -12.07 19.34
CA ILE A 423 37.70 -13.51 19.60
C ILE A 423 38.57 -14.16 18.53
N LYS A 424 39.22 -15.26 18.89
CA LYS A 424 40.00 -16.13 18.00
C LYS A 424 39.45 -17.54 18.06
N CYS A 425 39.21 -18.16 16.91
CA CYS A 425 38.81 -19.58 16.83
C CYS A 425 40.03 -20.49 17.01
N GLU A 426 40.03 -21.33 18.04
CA GLU A 426 41.10 -22.24 18.36
C GLU A 426 40.79 -23.69 17.99
N GLU A 427 39.52 -24.11 18.10
CA GLU A 427 39.11 -25.47 17.82
C GLU A 427 37.71 -25.49 17.16
N VAL A 428 37.53 -26.40 16.20
CA VAL A 428 36.26 -26.67 15.53
C VAL A 428 35.73 -28.02 15.97
N VAL A 429 34.59 -28.03 16.66
CA VAL A 429 33.94 -29.25 17.13
C VAL A 429 32.93 -29.72 16.11
N LYS A 430 33.00 -31.00 15.73
CA LYS A 430 32.11 -31.61 14.73
C LYS A 430 31.31 -32.80 15.32
N ASP A 431 30.16 -33.04 14.74
CA ASP A 431 29.38 -34.25 15.00
C ASP A 431 29.96 -35.48 14.28
N ALA A 432 29.30 -36.63 14.43
CA ALA A 432 29.74 -37.90 13.82
C ALA A 432 29.65 -37.88 12.27
N GLU A 433 28.80 -37.01 11.72
CA GLU A 433 28.60 -36.80 10.29
C GLU A 433 29.58 -35.75 9.71
N GLY A 434 30.39 -35.10 10.55
CA GLY A 434 31.38 -34.13 10.14
C GLY A 434 30.85 -32.70 10.06
N ASN A 435 29.62 -32.44 10.51
CA ASN A 435 29.05 -31.07 10.55
C ASN A 435 29.62 -30.31 11.74
N VAL A 436 29.93 -29.04 11.52
CA VAL A 436 30.37 -28.15 12.59
C VAL A 436 29.20 -27.84 13.53
N ILE A 437 29.35 -28.17 14.81
CA ILE A 437 28.32 -27.99 15.84
C ILE A 437 28.70 -26.95 16.89
N GLU A 438 29.99 -26.71 17.13
CA GLU A 438 30.47 -25.73 18.11
C GLU A 438 31.87 -25.24 17.71
N LEU A 439 32.19 -24.01 18.10
CA LEU A 439 33.51 -23.45 18.03
C LEU A 439 34.04 -23.17 19.44
N LYS A 440 35.27 -23.59 19.73
CA LYS A 440 36.01 -23.17 20.94
C LYS A 440 36.90 -21.98 20.58
N CYS A 441 36.66 -20.86 21.24
CA CYS A 441 37.37 -19.61 20.98
C CYS A 441 38.01 -19.09 22.26
N SER A 442 39.06 -18.30 22.12
CA SER A 442 39.54 -17.39 23.18
C SER A 442 39.09 -15.96 22.89
N TYR A 443 38.87 -15.15 23.93
CA TYR A 443 38.65 -13.72 23.79
C TYR A 443 39.87 -12.95 24.27
N ASP A 444 40.08 -11.76 23.69
CA ASP A 444 41.13 -10.84 24.10
C ASP A 444 40.55 -9.75 25.04
N PRO A 445 40.80 -9.85 26.37
CA PRO A 445 40.24 -8.94 27.36
C PRO A 445 40.70 -7.49 27.18
N THR A 446 41.83 -7.25 26.51
CA THR A 446 42.38 -5.91 26.27
C THR A 446 41.56 -5.12 25.23
N THR A 447 40.75 -5.80 24.45
CA THR A 447 39.94 -5.23 23.36
C THR A 447 38.55 -4.76 23.80
N ARG A 448 38.29 -4.70 25.12
CA ARG A 448 37.02 -4.20 25.67
C ARG A 448 36.72 -2.77 25.19
N PRO A 449 35.51 -2.46 24.69
CA PRO A 449 35.16 -1.09 24.33
C PRO A 449 35.27 -0.11 25.49
N GLY A 450 35.88 1.06 25.26
CA GLY A 450 36.05 2.11 26.27
C GLY A 450 37.20 1.87 27.26
N GLY A 451 37.97 0.80 27.10
CA GLY A 451 39.13 0.52 27.95
C GLY A 451 40.19 -0.30 27.22
N GLY A 452 41.47 -0.02 27.40
CA GLY A 452 42.55 -0.80 26.83
C GLY A 452 43.01 -0.38 25.43
N GLU A 453 43.84 -1.23 24.83
CA GLU A 453 44.39 -0.97 23.51
C GLU A 453 43.36 -1.33 22.41
N TRP A 454 42.85 -0.29 21.75
CA TRP A 454 41.99 -0.52 20.59
C TRP A 454 42.82 -1.05 19.42
N ARG A 455 42.58 -2.31 19.03
CA ARG A 455 43.13 -2.85 17.78
C ARG A 455 42.01 -3.19 16.80
N SER A 456 42.26 -3.01 15.52
CA SER A 456 41.34 -3.27 14.46
C SER A 456 41.51 -4.68 13.91
N VAL A 457 40.39 -5.35 13.64
CA VAL A 457 40.30 -6.56 12.83
C VAL A 457 39.34 -6.33 11.66
N LYS A 458 39.50 -7.06 10.55
CA LYS A 458 38.73 -6.81 9.32
C LYS A 458 37.26 -7.19 9.41
N GLY A 459 36.92 -8.12 10.31
CA GLY A 459 35.56 -8.65 10.43
C GLY A 459 34.90 -8.26 11.75
N THR A 460 33.60 -7.91 11.65
CA THR A 460 32.71 -7.76 12.81
C THR A 460 31.45 -8.58 12.58
N ILE A 461 31.12 -9.44 13.54
CA ILE A 461 29.94 -10.31 13.49
C ILE A 461 29.03 -10.02 14.69
N HIS A 462 27.72 -10.26 14.53
CA HIS A 462 26.76 -10.17 15.61
C HIS A 462 26.60 -11.51 16.33
N TRP A 463 26.05 -11.47 17.51
CA TRP A 463 25.98 -12.60 18.43
C TRP A 463 24.84 -12.43 19.43
N VAL A 464 24.42 -13.50 20.10
CA VAL A 464 23.50 -13.45 21.24
C VAL A 464 23.92 -14.48 22.28
N SER A 465 23.86 -14.12 23.57
CA SER A 465 24.17 -15.04 24.67
C SER A 465 23.21 -16.23 24.68
N THR A 466 23.71 -17.46 24.82
CA THR A 466 22.85 -18.66 24.89
C THR A 466 21.97 -18.67 26.13
N GLU A 467 22.45 -18.12 27.24
CA GLU A 467 21.73 -18.08 28.51
C GLU A 467 20.55 -17.10 28.52
N TYR A 468 20.72 -15.95 27.84
CA TYR A 468 19.75 -14.85 27.86
C TYR A 468 18.92 -14.73 26.59
N ALA A 469 19.31 -15.41 25.51
CA ALA A 469 18.60 -15.33 24.24
C ALA A 469 17.14 -15.72 24.36
N LYS A 470 16.30 -15.02 23.64
CA LYS A 470 14.87 -15.30 23.51
C LYS A 470 14.59 -15.93 22.15
N GLU A 471 13.92 -17.08 22.15
CA GLU A 471 13.48 -17.72 20.91
C GLU A 471 12.34 -16.90 20.31
N ILE A 472 12.41 -16.67 19.00
CA ILE A 472 11.38 -15.97 18.23
C ILE A 472 11.10 -16.74 16.92
N GLU A 473 9.87 -16.61 16.41
CA GLU A 473 9.51 -17.04 15.06
C GLU A 473 9.81 -15.91 14.08
N ILE A 474 10.45 -16.23 12.97
CA ILE A 474 10.77 -15.29 11.91
C ILE A 474 10.07 -15.73 10.63
N ARG A 475 9.17 -14.88 10.11
CA ARG A 475 8.49 -15.07 8.84
C ARG A 475 9.21 -14.26 7.77
N ASN A 476 9.98 -14.95 6.94
CA ASN A 476 10.71 -14.31 5.84
C ASN A 476 9.79 -14.23 4.63
N TYR A 477 9.18 -13.07 4.43
CA TYR A 477 8.33 -12.78 3.29
C TYR A 477 9.16 -12.30 2.09
N ASP A 478 8.84 -12.81 0.91
CA ASP A 478 9.33 -12.37 -0.38
C ASP A 478 8.15 -11.95 -1.28
N ARG A 479 8.41 -11.67 -2.55
CA ARG A 479 7.39 -11.31 -3.54
C ARG A 479 6.43 -12.47 -3.76
N LEU A 480 5.14 -12.16 -3.85
CA LEU A 480 4.09 -13.17 -4.07
C LEU A 480 4.15 -13.77 -5.47
N PHE A 481 4.63 -12.99 -6.47
CA PHE A 481 4.71 -13.41 -7.86
C PHE A 481 6.14 -13.37 -8.39
N THR A 482 6.43 -14.29 -9.34
CA THR A 482 7.73 -14.40 -10.01
C THR A 482 7.78 -13.65 -11.35
N LYS A 483 6.63 -13.32 -11.93
CA LYS A 483 6.53 -12.60 -13.21
C LYS A 483 6.60 -11.09 -12.99
N GLU A 484 7.45 -10.41 -13.74
CA GLU A 484 7.67 -8.96 -13.63
C GLU A 484 6.40 -8.17 -13.96
N ASP A 485 5.81 -8.38 -15.13
CA ASP A 485 4.55 -7.72 -15.52
C ASP A 485 3.35 -8.65 -15.34
N MET A 486 2.64 -8.48 -14.21
CA MET A 486 1.41 -9.22 -13.89
C MET A 486 0.17 -8.72 -14.63
N ASN A 487 0.25 -7.63 -15.40
CA ASN A 487 -0.83 -7.16 -16.26
C ASN A 487 -0.81 -7.85 -17.64
N SER A 488 0.33 -8.45 -18.01
CA SER A 488 0.56 -9.09 -19.30
C SER A 488 0.68 -10.60 -19.13
N ILE A 489 -0.43 -11.26 -18.77
CA ILE A 489 -0.50 -12.73 -18.66
C ILE A 489 -0.90 -13.29 -20.03
N PRO A 490 -0.15 -14.27 -20.58
CA PRO A 490 -0.52 -14.95 -21.81
C PRO A 490 -1.91 -15.61 -21.70
N GLU A 491 -2.65 -15.66 -22.81
CA GLU A 491 -4.03 -16.18 -22.83
C GLU A 491 -4.14 -17.67 -22.41
N ASP A 492 -3.08 -18.45 -22.63
CA ASP A 492 -2.98 -19.87 -22.25
C ASP A 492 -2.53 -20.10 -20.80
N LYS A 493 -2.31 -19.04 -20.01
CA LYS A 493 -1.82 -19.09 -18.63
C LYS A 493 -2.77 -18.43 -17.65
N ASP A 494 -2.76 -18.94 -16.42
CA ASP A 494 -3.42 -18.30 -15.28
C ASP A 494 -2.37 -17.49 -14.49
N TYR A 495 -2.80 -16.37 -13.88
CA TYR A 495 -1.92 -15.56 -13.03
C TYR A 495 -1.37 -16.37 -11.83
N LYS A 496 -2.09 -17.40 -11.38
CA LYS A 496 -1.68 -18.30 -10.31
C LYS A 496 -0.48 -19.18 -10.67
N ASP A 497 -0.22 -19.40 -11.96
CA ASP A 497 0.96 -20.14 -12.44
C ASP A 497 2.27 -19.41 -12.11
N TYR A 498 2.17 -18.11 -11.78
CA TYR A 498 3.30 -17.26 -11.42
C TYR A 498 3.43 -17.00 -9.91
N LEU A 499 2.68 -17.75 -9.08
CA LEU A 499 2.87 -17.66 -7.63
C LEU A 499 4.26 -18.15 -7.25
N ASN A 500 4.93 -17.40 -6.37
CA ASN A 500 6.24 -17.76 -5.85
C ASN A 500 6.07 -18.75 -4.68
N PRO A 501 6.48 -20.03 -4.83
CA PRO A 501 6.37 -21.01 -3.77
C PRO A 501 7.23 -20.68 -2.53
N GLU A 502 8.32 -19.92 -2.73
CA GLU A 502 9.22 -19.46 -1.66
C GLU A 502 8.83 -18.07 -1.12
N SER A 503 7.61 -17.59 -1.41
CA SER A 503 7.14 -16.26 -0.96
C SER A 503 7.03 -16.12 0.56
N LEU A 504 7.01 -17.22 1.29
CA LEU A 504 7.04 -17.27 2.75
C LEU A 504 7.86 -18.48 3.21
N THR A 505 8.92 -18.20 3.97
CA THR A 505 9.65 -19.22 4.72
C THR A 505 9.63 -18.86 6.21
N VAL A 506 9.50 -19.87 7.06
CA VAL A 506 9.44 -19.68 8.51
C VAL A 506 10.69 -20.26 9.14
N ALA A 507 11.36 -19.48 9.97
CA ALA A 507 12.55 -19.88 10.70
C ALA A 507 12.39 -19.60 12.20
N LYS A 508 13.20 -20.26 13.01
CA LYS A 508 13.42 -19.90 14.40
C LYS A 508 14.65 -19.01 14.50
N GLY A 509 14.60 -18.02 15.37
CA GLY A 509 15.74 -17.15 15.67
C GLY A 509 15.95 -17.01 17.16
N PHE A 510 17.15 -16.56 17.52
CA PHE A 510 17.51 -16.20 18.88
C PHE A 510 17.82 -14.73 18.94
N ALA A 511 17.11 -13.99 19.77
CA ALA A 511 17.20 -12.55 19.89
C ALA A 511 17.80 -12.13 21.23
N GLU A 512 18.52 -11.03 21.27
CA GLU A 512 18.87 -10.36 22.52
C GLU A 512 17.59 -9.97 23.28
N PRO A 513 17.57 -9.99 24.64
CA PRO A 513 16.36 -9.74 25.43
C PRO A 513 15.68 -8.40 25.14
N ALA A 514 16.47 -7.34 24.91
CA ALA A 514 15.98 -5.99 24.69
C ALA A 514 15.06 -5.84 23.46
N LEU A 515 15.16 -6.74 22.49
CA LEU A 515 14.26 -6.74 21.32
C LEU A 515 12.80 -6.89 21.71
N LEU A 516 12.49 -7.76 22.70
CA LEU A 516 11.12 -8.04 23.10
C LEU A 516 10.47 -6.86 23.84
N GLU A 517 11.29 -5.96 24.36
CA GLU A 517 10.88 -4.75 25.08
C GLU A 517 10.71 -3.53 24.15
N ASP A 518 11.01 -3.68 22.85
CA ASP A 518 10.90 -2.57 21.90
C ASP A 518 9.47 -2.05 21.81
N LYS A 519 9.33 -0.73 21.90
CA LYS A 519 8.05 0.00 21.84
C LYS A 519 8.00 1.04 20.72
N SER A 520 8.92 0.96 19.77
CA SER A 520 9.00 1.94 18.67
C SER A 520 7.75 1.98 17.79
N GLY A 521 7.01 0.86 17.72
CA GLY A 521 5.82 0.72 16.88
C GLY A 521 6.10 0.66 15.37
N ILE A 522 7.38 0.62 14.98
CA ILE A 522 7.84 0.45 13.59
C ILE A 522 8.72 -0.79 13.47
N ALA A 523 9.08 -1.16 12.24
CA ALA A 523 10.03 -2.24 12.01
C ALA A 523 11.40 -1.89 12.61
N VAL A 524 12.03 -2.90 13.20
CA VAL A 524 13.39 -2.81 13.79
C VAL A 524 14.40 -3.42 12.83
N GLN A 525 15.67 -3.03 12.96
CA GLN A 525 16.74 -3.68 12.21
C GLN A 525 17.29 -4.88 13.00
N PHE A 526 17.23 -6.07 12.41
CA PHE A 526 18.10 -7.18 12.82
C PHE A 526 19.46 -6.91 12.21
N GLU A 527 20.43 -6.57 13.07
CA GLU A 527 21.72 -6.07 12.65
C GLU A 527 22.41 -6.98 11.63
N ARG A 528 22.91 -6.40 10.54
CA ARG A 528 23.52 -7.09 9.39
C ARG A 528 22.58 -7.96 8.55
N THR A 529 21.30 -8.12 8.93
CA THR A 529 20.36 -9.05 8.28
C THR A 529 19.27 -8.34 7.48
N GLY A 530 18.46 -7.48 8.11
CA GLY A 530 17.33 -6.82 7.46
C GLY A 530 16.46 -6.05 8.44
N TYR A 531 15.30 -5.61 7.97
CA TYR A 531 14.27 -4.97 8.78
C TYR A 531 13.12 -5.93 9.01
N TYR A 532 12.61 -5.96 10.24
CA TYR A 532 11.60 -6.89 10.69
C TYR A 532 10.58 -6.17 11.56
N TYR A 533 9.30 -6.51 11.38
CA TYR A 533 8.19 -5.93 12.12
C TYR A 533 7.53 -6.98 13.01
N LYS A 534 7.23 -6.62 14.25
CA LYS A 534 6.55 -7.52 15.18
C LYS A 534 5.12 -7.79 14.70
N ASP A 535 4.83 -9.05 14.39
CA ASP A 535 3.50 -9.45 13.90
C ASP A 535 2.43 -9.34 15.01
N PRO A 536 1.22 -8.84 14.70
CA PRO A 536 0.12 -8.76 15.65
C PRO A 536 -0.34 -10.14 16.19
N ASP A 537 -0.03 -11.25 15.50
CA ASP A 537 -0.29 -12.60 16.00
C ASP A 537 0.66 -13.04 17.13
N SER A 538 1.60 -12.19 17.53
CA SER A 538 2.49 -12.45 18.66
C SER A 538 1.68 -12.56 19.96
N THR A 539 1.96 -13.59 20.75
CA THR A 539 1.33 -13.84 22.05
C THR A 539 2.40 -13.93 23.15
N GLU A 540 1.96 -14.01 24.41
CA GLU A 540 2.87 -14.31 25.51
C GLU A 540 3.54 -15.68 25.29
N GLY A 541 4.86 -15.70 25.27
CA GLY A 541 5.66 -16.91 25.00
C GLY A 541 5.88 -17.25 23.52
N LYS A 542 5.23 -16.55 22.58
CA LYS A 542 5.47 -16.71 21.15
C LYS A 542 5.55 -15.37 20.43
N THR A 543 6.75 -14.85 20.29
CA THR A 543 6.99 -13.59 19.54
C THR A 543 7.30 -13.90 18.08
N ILE A 544 6.62 -13.20 17.17
CA ILE A 544 6.70 -13.37 15.72
C ILE A 544 7.19 -12.08 15.10
N PHE A 545 8.14 -12.18 14.18
CA PHE A 545 8.63 -11.06 13.38
C PHE A 545 8.48 -11.33 11.88
N ASN A 546 7.91 -10.38 11.17
CA ASN A 546 7.75 -10.38 9.72
C ASN A 546 8.91 -9.64 9.07
N LYS A 547 9.58 -10.26 8.11
CA LYS A 547 10.58 -9.58 7.30
C LYS A 547 9.93 -8.46 6.47
N THR A 548 10.33 -7.24 6.75
CA THR A 548 9.88 -6.04 6.03
C THR A 548 10.64 -5.89 4.72
N THR A 549 11.97 -5.76 4.81
CA THR A 549 12.86 -5.65 3.64
C THR A 549 14.30 -6.03 4.01
N ALA A 550 15.12 -6.33 3.01
CA ALA A 550 16.56 -6.55 3.19
C ALA A 550 17.30 -5.23 3.45
N LEU A 551 18.53 -5.30 3.98
CA LEU A 551 19.39 -4.12 4.17
C LEU A 551 19.86 -3.50 2.85
N LYS A 552 20.05 -4.32 1.84
CA LYS A 552 20.62 -3.92 0.54
C LYS A 552 19.91 -4.66 -0.59
N ASP A 553 19.81 -4.02 -1.71
CA ASP A 553 19.47 -4.61 -3.00
C ASP A 553 20.34 -4.02 -4.11
N SER A 554 20.07 -4.42 -5.35
CA SER A 554 20.77 -3.93 -6.53
C SER A 554 20.21 -2.60 -7.06
N TYR A 555 19.05 -2.17 -6.56
CA TYR A 555 18.39 -0.96 -7.04
C TYR A 555 19.22 0.30 -6.72
N ARG A 556 19.37 1.16 -7.72
CA ARG A 556 19.97 2.49 -7.60
C ARG A 556 19.02 3.47 -8.29
N PRO A 557 18.33 4.34 -7.54
CA PRO A 557 17.54 5.39 -8.16
C PRO A 557 18.46 6.32 -8.94
N GLU A 558 18.05 6.70 -10.16
CA GLU A 558 18.71 7.71 -10.98
C GLU A 558 18.53 9.10 -10.39
#